data_32349d301d771347221a0c112f7229fe
#
_entry.id   32349d301d771347221a0c112f7229fe
#
_cell.length_a   1.000
_cell.length_b   1.000
_cell.length_c   1.000
_cell.angle_alpha   90.00
_cell.angle_beta   90.00
_cell.angle_gamma   90.00
#
_symmetry.space_group_name_H-M   'P 1'
#
loop_
_entity.id
_entity.type
_entity.pdbx_description
1 polymer ?
#
loop_
_entity_poly.entity_id
_entity_poly.type
_entity_poly.pdbx_seq_one_letter_code
_entity_poly.pdbx_strand_id
1 'polypeptide(L)'
;MATFSWQTWNSGPFSIERKPGSSPGTVILCFRGPFTMRDAYSCLPTMTLKQVLELEPAPGEDPPVKNILDLTGCPYMDSSGLGIIVAHMVHCNKKGVKMIAAGMTPRVREVFKLTRVDGVVPIAASVEEAETL
;
A
#
# COMPACT_ATOMS: atom_id res chain seq x y z
N MET A 1 18.34 1.25 -15.64
CA MET A 1 17.21 1.79 -14.92
C MET A 1 16.15 0.74 -14.73
N ALA A 2 15.69 0.54 -13.52
CA ALA A 2 14.67 -0.45 -13.28
C ALA A 2 13.35 -0.04 -13.93
N THR A 3 12.60 -1.02 -14.39
CA THR A 3 11.21 -0.78 -14.75
C THR A 3 10.41 -0.73 -13.46
N PHE A 4 9.35 0.04 -13.43
CA PHE A 4 8.65 0.31 -12.18
C PHE A 4 7.33 -0.42 -12.05
N SER A 5 6.88 -1.07 -13.11
CA SER A 5 5.62 -1.80 -13.07
C SER A 5 5.66 -3.00 -12.12
N TRP A 6 6.85 -3.52 -11.84
CA TRP A 6 7.02 -4.75 -11.06
C TRP A 6 8.08 -4.61 -9.98
N GLN A 7 8.07 -3.49 -9.30
CA GLN A 7 8.99 -3.30 -8.18
C GLN A 7 8.58 -4.12 -6.98
N THR A 8 9.55 -4.80 -6.39
CA THR A 8 9.36 -5.52 -5.15
C THR A 8 10.32 -5.00 -4.10
N TRP A 9 9.77 -4.65 -2.95
CA TRP A 9 10.56 -4.25 -1.79
C TRP A 9 10.42 -5.33 -0.72
N ASN A 10 11.51 -5.71 -0.10
CA ASN A 10 11.53 -6.77 0.90
C ASN A 10 12.17 -6.32 2.20
N SER A 11 11.63 -6.81 3.30
CA SER A 11 12.22 -6.69 4.63
C SER A 11 11.94 -7.99 5.37
N GLY A 12 12.87 -8.96 5.23
CA GLY A 12 12.67 -10.29 5.81
C GLY A 12 11.43 -10.96 5.22
N PRO A 13 10.47 -11.39 6.05
CA PRO A 13 9.26 -12.05 5.54
C PRO A 13 8.25 -11.09 4.93
N PHE A 14 8.44 -9.77 5.07
CA PHE A 14 7.52 -8.77 4.53
C PHE A 14 7.98 -8.29 3.17
N SER A 15 7.05 -8.13 2.24
CA SER A 15 7.36 -7.56 0.92
C SER A 15 6.19 -6.72 0.41
N ILE A 16 6.52 -5.76 -0.45
CA ILE A 16 5.53 -5.00 -1.21
C ILE A 16 5.87 -5.17 -2.67
N GLU A 17 4.89 -5.60 -3.46
CA GLU A 17 5.02 -5.70 -4.90
C GLU A 17 4.11 -4.67 -5.55
N ARG A 18 4.67 -3.85 -6.41
CA ARG A 18 3.93 -2.84 -7.16
C ARG A 18 3.51 -3.42 -8.50
N LYS A 19 2.25 -3.28 -8.86
CA LYS A 19 1.76 -3.70 -10.17
C LYS A 19 0.64 -2.77 -10.65
N PRO A 20 0.40 -2.75 -11.97
CA PRO A 20 -0.68 -1.90 -12.52
C PRO A 20 -2.05 -2.48 -12.21
N GLY A 21 -3.03 -1.60 -12.07
CA GLY A 21 -4.43 -1.99 -11.99
C GLY A 21 -5.04 -2.14 -13.38
N SER A 22 -6.35 -2.38 -13.42
CA SER A 22 -7.07 -2.59 -14.67
C SER A 22 -7.32 -1.28 -15.43
N SER A 23 -7.30 -0.15 -14.74
CA SER A 23 -7.51 1.17 -15.38
C SER A 23 -6.21 1.96 -15.41
N PRO A 24 -6.01 2.83 -16.42
CA PRO A 24 -4.85 3.71 -16.44
C PRO A 24 -4.77 4.57 -15.19
N GLY A 25 -3.57 4.73 -14.63
CA GLY A 25 -3.37 5.51 -13.42
C GLY A 25 -3.71 4.79 -12.13
N THR A 26 -4.11 3.52 -12.17
CA THR A 26 -4.34 2.72 -10.98
C THR A 26 -3.08 1.91 -10.67
N VAL A 27 -2.55 2.09 -9.46
CA VAL A 27 -1.39 1.35 -8.97
C VAL A 27 -1.83 0.49 -7.80
N ILE A 28 -1.49 -0.79 -7.84
CA ILE A 28 -1.76 -1.73 -6.76
C ILE A 28 -0.46 -2.03 -6.05
N LEU A 29 -0.46 -1.88 -4.73
CA LEU A 29 0.66 -2.29 -3.88
C LEU A 29 0.22 -3.51 -3.09
N CYS A 30 0.80 -4.66 -3.43
CA CYS A 30 0.48 -5.93 -2.78
C CYS A 30 1.39 -6.13 -1.57
N PHE A 31 0.79 -6.13 -0.39
CA PHE A 31 1.51 -6.35 0.87
C PHE A 31 1.46 -7.83 1.21
N ARG A 32 2.63 -8.42 1.44
CA ARG A 32 2.73 -9.84 1.81
C ARG A 32 3.58 -9.98 3.06
N GLY A 33 3.10 -10.78 3.99
CA GLY A 33 3.74 -10.99 5.28
C GLY A 33 3.35 -9.97 6.33
N PRO A 34 3.79 -10.16 7.58
CA PRO A 34 3.47 -9.24 8.68
C PRO A 34 4.11 -7.86 8.46
N PHE A 35 3.36 -6.83 8.73
CA PHE A 35 3.84 -5.45 8.57
C PHE A 35 3.99 -4.82 9.95
N THR A 36 5.22 -4.76 10.46
CA THR A 36 5.51 -4.39 11.84
C THR A 36 6.53 -3.27 11.94
N MET A 37 6.86 -2.88 13.17
CA MET A 37 7.87 -1.86 13.46
C MET A 37 9.20 -2.13 12.76
N ARG A 38 9.64 -3.40 12.71
CA ARG A 38 10.89 -3.76 12.04
C ARG A 38 10.88 -3.31 10.59
N ASP A 39 9.74 -3.53 9.90
CA ASP A 39 9.61 -3.21 8.50
C ASP A 39 9.48 -1.70 8.29
N ALA A 40 8.78 -1.02 9.18
CA ALA A 40 8.56 0.42 9.09
C ALA A 40 9.86 1.22 9.12
N TYR A 41 10.87 0.71 9.83
CA TYR A 41 12.16 1.39 9.95
C TYR A 41 13.27 0.71 9.15
N SER A 42 12.92 -0.29 8.35
CA SER A 42 13.89 -0.98 7.53
C SER A 42 14.33 -0.09 6.37
N CYS A 43 15.61 -0.14 6.05
CA CYS A 43 16.18 0.64 4.98
C CYS A 43 17.09 -0.28 4.17
N LEU A 44 16.69 -0.56 2.94
CA LEU A 44 17.50 -1.37 2.04
C LEU A 44 18.51 -0.49 1.31
N PRO A 45 19.64 -1.06 0.88
CA PRO A 45 20.69 -0.28 0.22
C PRO A 45 20.20 0.52 -0.98
N THR A 46 19.25 -0.02 -1.72
CA THR A 46 18.83 0.58 -2.99
C THR A 46 17.48 1.26 -2.93
N MET A 47 16.69 0.99 -1.90
CA MET A 47 15.33 1.52 -1.84
C MET A 47 14.79 1.46 -0.42
N THR A 48 14.20 2.56 0.03
CA THR A 48 13.51 2.61 1.33
C THR A 48 12.02 2.34 1.11
N LEU A 49 11.33 1.97 2.18
CA LEU A 49 9.88 1.80 2.14
C LEU A 49 9.19 3.08 1.64
N LYS A 50 9.68 4.23 2.07
CA LYS A 50 9.14 5.51 1.62
C LYS A 50 9.18 5.66 0.10
N GLN A 51 10.29 5.26 -0.52
CA GLN A 51 10.44 5.36 -1.97
C GLN A 51 9.45 4.47 -2.70
N VAL A 52 9.19 3.27 -2.17
CA VAL A 52 8.19 2.38 -2.76
C VAL A 52 6.81 3.03 -2.72
N LEU A 53 6.49 3.71 -1.64
CA LEU A 53 5.19 4.33 -1.43
C LEU A 53 5.03 5.68 -2.13
N GLU A 54 6.07 6.23 -2.74
CA GLU A 54 5.96 7.51 -3.45
C GLU A 54 5.13 7.44 -4.73
N LEU A 55 4.98 6.26 -5.30
CA LEU A 55 4.15 6.03 -6.49
C LEU A 55 4.61 6.82 -7.73
N GLU A 56 5.91 7.07 -7.85
CA GLU A 56 6.42 7.74 -9.03
C GLU A 56 6.14 6.92 -10.29
N PRO A 57 5.56 7.51 -11.35
CA PRO A 57 5.28 6.76 -12.56
C PRO A 57 6.57 6.39 -13.29
N ALA A 58 6.58 5.21 -13.92
CA ALA A 58 7.66 4.86 -14.82
C ALA A 58 7.54 5.65 -16.11
N PRO A 59 8.63 5.80 -16.88
CA PRO A 59 8.54 6.44 -18.20
C PRO A 59 7.46 5.77 -19.05
N GLY A 60 6.52 6.56 -19.54
CA GLY A 60 5.42 6.08 -20.36
C GLY A 60 4.19 5.63 -19.56
N GLU A 61 4.26 5.60 -18.25
CA GLU A 61 3.09 5.33 -17.43
C GLU A 61 2.27 6.59 -17.19
N ASP A 62 0.97 6.41 -17.04
CA ASP A 62 0.11 7.52 -16.65
C ASP A 62 0.41 7.93 -15.20
N PRO A 63 0.26 9.21 -14.86
CA PRO A 63 0.36 9.63 -13.46
C PRO A 63 -0.66 8.87 -12.60
N PRO A 64 -0.29 8.41 -11.41
CA PRO A 64 -1.23 7.68 -10.57
C PRO A 64 -2.37 8.58 -10.09
N VAL A 65 -3.59 8.05 -10.19
CA VAL A 65 -4.81 8.73 -9.71
C VAL A 65 -5.50 7.89 -8.64
N LYS A 66 -5.18 6.60 -8.57
CA LYS A 66 -5.74 5.69 -7.57
C LYS A 66 -4.64 4.73 -7.12
N ASN A 67 -4.55 4.53 -5.82
CA ASN A 67 -3.65 3.56 -5.23
C ASN A 67 -4.45 2.58 -4.37
N ILE A 68 -4.40 1.31 -4.72
CA ILE A 68 -5.05 0.25 -3.98
C ILE A 68 -3.98 -0.50 -3.19
N LEU A 69 -4.15 -0.55 -1.88
CA LEU A 69 -3.31 -1.38 -1.02
C LEU A 69 -3.98 -2.74 -0.89
N ASP A 70 -3.40 -3.75 -1.53
CA ASP A 70 -3.91 -5.12 -1.43
C ASP A 70 -3.30 -5.75 -0.17
N LEU A 71 -4.10 -5.86 0.87
CA LEU A 71 -3.69 -6.38 2.16
C LEU A 71 -4.07 -7.85 2.36
N THR A 72 -4.52 -8.52 1.29
CA THR A 72 -4.93 -9.92 1.36
C THR A 72 -3.82 -10.82 1.90
N GLY A 73 -2.58 -10.56 1.52
CA GLY A 73 -1.43 -11.35 1.95
C GLY A 73 -0.77 -10.90 3.24
N CYS A 74 -1.34 -9.89 3.92
CA CYS A 74 -0.81 -9.37 5.17
C CYS A 74 -1.59 -9.96 6.36
N PRO A 75 -1.03 -10.95 7.09
CA PRO A 75 -1.79 -11.61 8.14
C PRO A 75 -2.03 -10.73 9.36
N TYR A 76 -1.12 -9.80 9.66
CA TYR A 76 -1.31 -8.84 10.74
C TYR A 76 -0.35 -7.66 10.57
N MET A 77 -0.66 -6.58 11.26
CA MET A 77 0.25 -5.44 11.38
C MET A 77 0.13 -4.85 12.78
N ASP A 78 1.18 -4.15 13.22
CA ASP A 78 1.16 -3.43 14.48
C ASP A 78 0.86 -1.94 14.23
N SER A 79 0.88 -1.15 15.30
CA SER A 79 0.59 0.28 15.20
C SER A 79 1.61 1.03 14.34
N SER A 80 2.85 0.54 14.26
CA SER A 80 3.86 1.17 13.41
C SER A 80 3.56 0.95 11.94
N GLY A 81 3.16 -0.27 11.55
CA GLY A 81 2.74 -0.55 10.19
C GLY A 81 1.51 0.27 9.82
N LEU A 82 0.53 0.32 10.73
CA LEU A 82 -0.66 1.13 10.53
C LEU A 82 -0.32 2.61 10.35
N GLY A 83 0.61 3.12 11.15
CA GLY A 83 1.05 4.51 11.04
C GLY A 83 1.64 4.84 9.68
N ILE A 84 2.36 3.90 9.09
CA ILE A 84 2.89 4.08 7.73
C ILE A 84 1.75 4.18 6.72
N ILE A 85 0.71 3.37 6.87
CA ILE A 85 -0.45 3.41 5.96
C ILE A 85 -1.17 4.75 6.07
N VAL A 86 -1.37 5.25 7.28
CA VAL A 86 -2.01 6.54 7.50
C VAL A 86 -1.18 7.68 6.91
N ALA A 87 0.14 7.65 7.12
CA ALA A 87 1.03 8.65 6.53
C ALA A 87 0.99 8.60 5.01
N HIS A 88 0.91 7.39 4.44
CA HIS A 88 0.80 7.22 3.01
C HIS A 88 -0.53 7.78 2.48
N MET A 89 -1.62 7.58 3.22
CA MET A 89 -2.91 8.17 2.86
C MET A 89 -2.83 9.68 2.76
N VAL A 90 -2.18 10.32 3.75
CA VAL A 90 -2.01 11.77 3.74
C VAL A 90 -1.19 12.20 2.51
N HIS A 91 -0.14 11.46 2.20
CA HIS A 91 0.69 11.73 1.03
C HIS A 91 -0.12 11.61 -0.27
N CYS A 92 -0.93 10.57 -0.39
CA CYS A 92 -1.80 10.38 -1.54
C CYS A 92 -2.80 11.52 -1.68
N ASN A 93 -3.42 11.92 -0.58
CA ASN A 93 -4.38 13.02 -0.60
C ASN A 93 -3.75 14.31 -1.10
N LYS A 94 -2.52 14.60 -0.70
CA LYS A 94 -1.80 15.79 -1.16
C LYS A 94 -1.52 15.76 -2.65
N LYS A 95 -1.36 14.57 -3.23
CA LYS A 95 -1.11 14.40 -4.67
C LYS A 95 -2.37 14.22 -5.48
N GLY A 96 -3.54 14.22 -4.84
CA GLY A 96 -4.79 13.96 -5.54
C GLY A 96 -4.98 12.49 -5.92
N VAL A 97 -4.29 11.58 -5.24
CA VAL A 97 -4.39 10.15 -5.49
C VAL A 97 -5.39 9.56 -4.48
N LYS A 98 -6.36 8.81 -4.96
CA LYS A 98 -7.33 8.14 -4.09
C LYS A 98 -6.73 6.83 -3.58
N MET A 99 -6.53 6.72 -2.26
CA MET A 99 -6.02 5.50 -1.64
C MET A 99 -7.17 4.67 -1.10
N ILE A 100 -7.14 3.36 -1.34
CA ILE A 100 -8.15 2.41 -0.85
C ILE A 100 -7.42 1.19 -0.29
N ALA A 101 -7.77 0.77 0.93
CA ALA A 101 -7.28 -0.47 1.51
C ALA A 101 -8.25 -1.60 1.17
N ALA A 102 -7.73 -2.67 0.59
CA ALA A 102 -8.56 -3.77 0.07
C ALA A 102 -8.15 -5.13 0.64
N GLY A 103 -9.12 -5.99 0.87
CA GLY A 103 -8.88 -7.39 1.19
C GLY A 103 -8.27 -7.64 2.56
N MET A 104 -8.53 -6.78 3.53
CA MET A 104 -7.94 -6.93 4.86
C MET A 104 -8.36 -8.23 5.54
N THR A 105 -7.37 -8.91 6.16
CA THR A 105 -7.66 -10.05 7.03
C THR A 105 -8.40 -9.57 8.27
N PRO A 106 -9.08 -10.47 9.00
CA PRO A 106 -9.78 -10.08 10.23
C PRO A 106 -8.88 -9.41 11.26
N ARG A 107 -7.63 -9.86 11.41
CA ARG A 107 -6.69 -9.28 12.36
C ARG A 107 -6.29 -7.85 11.97
N VAL A 108 -6.06 -7.62 10.69
CA VAL A 108 -5.72 -6.28 10.18
C VAL A 108 -6.94 -5.36 10.31
N ARG A 109 -8.10 -5.87 9.97
CA ARG A 109 -9.34 -5.10 10.10
C ARG A 109 -9.58 -4.68 11.54
N GLU A 110 -9.29 -5.56 12.50
CA GLU A 110 -9.47 -5.24 13.90
C GLU A 110 -8.55 -4.11 14.36
N VAL A 111 -7.30 -4.09 13.91
CA VAL A 111 -6.37 -3.00 14.22
C VAL A 111 -6.90 -1.68 13.68
N PHE A 112 -7.42 -1.68 12.45
CA PHE A 112 -8.04 -0.49 11.85
C PHE A 112 -9.23 -0.02 12.67
N LYS A 113 -10.06 -0.96 13.12
CA LYS A 113 -11.26 -0.66 13.89
C LYS A 113 -10.94 -0.12 15.28
N LEU A 114 -10.02 -0.77 16.00
CA LEU A 114 -9.65 -0.37 17.36
C LEU A 114 -9.00 1.01 17.39
N THR A 115 -8.27 1.37 16.34
CA THR A 115 -7.62 2.68 16.25
C THR A 115 -8.49 3.72 15.54
N ARG A 116 -9.69 3.33 15.10
CA ARG A 116 -10.63 4.18 14.38
C ARG A 116 -10.12 4.67 13.02
N VAL A 117 -9.11 4.03 12.49
CA VAL A 117 -8.56 4.35 11.18
C VAL A 117 -9.53 3.96 10.07
N ASP A 118 -10.39 2.98 10.32
CA ASP A 118 -11.42 2.57 9.37
C ASP A 118 -12.43 3.69 9.06
N GLY A 119 -12.50 4.72 9.88
CA GLY A 119 -13.34 5.88 9.61
C GLY A 119 -12.72 6.92 8.69
N VAL A 120 -11.41 6.82 8.42
CA VAL A 120 -10.70 7.81 7.60
C VAL A 120 -10.06 7.20 6.35
N VAL A 121 -9.77 5.90 6.37
CA VAL A 121 -9.21 5.20 5.20
C VAL A 121 -10.34 4.49 4.47
N PRO A 122 -10.58 4.80 3.18
CA PRO A 122 -11.55 4.05 2.39
C PRO A 122 -11.18 2.57 2.33
N ILE A 123 -12.17 1.71 2.53
CA ILE A 123 -11.97 0.27 2.62
C ILE A 123 -12.86 -0.44 1.59
N ALA A 124 -12.29 -1.45 0.93
CA ALA A 124 -13.02 -2.32 0.03
C ALA A 124 -12.81 -3.78 0.45
N ALA A 125 -13.78 -4.63 0.15
CA ALA A 125 -13.70 -6.05 0.49
C ALA A 125 -12.65 -6.78 -0.35
N SER A 126 -12.39 -6.29 -1.56
CA SER A 126 -11.45 -6.92 -2.48
C SER A 126 -10.81 -5.87 -3.38
N VAL A 127 -9.73 -6.27 -4.06
CA VAL A 127 -9.10 -5.43 -5.08
C VAL A 127 -10.08 -5.11 -6.20
N GLU A 128 -10.86 -6.10 -6.63
CA GLU A 128 -11.85 -5.93 -7.69
C GLU A 128 -12.87 -4.85 -7.32
N GLU A 129 -13.37 -4.89 -6.08
CA GLU A 129 -14.28 -3.86 -5.60
C GLU A 129 -13.60 -2.50 -5.56
N ALA A 130 -12.36 -2.45 -5.09
CA ALA A 130 -11.60 -1.20 -4.98
C ALA A 130 -11.41 -0.54 -6.35
N GLU A 131 -11.24 -1.34 -7.40
CA GLU A 131 -11.06 -0.81 -8.74
C GLU A 131 -12.31 -0.11 -9.28
N THR A 132 -13.48 -0.42 -8.73
CA THR A 132 -14.73 0.20 -9.14
C THR A 132 -15.08 1.48 -8.36
N LEU A 133 -14.36 1.75 -7.29
CA LEU A 133 -14.66 2.90 -6.43
C LEU A 133 -14.08 4.21 -6.94
#